data_a24894688c293aeed63c14a6ea1926e7
#
_entry.id   a24894688c293aeed63c14a6ea1926e7
#
_cell.length_a   1.000
_cell.length_b   1.000
_cell.length_c   1.000
_cell.angle_alpha   90.00
_cell.angle_beta   90.00
_cell.angle_gamma   90.00
#
_symmetry.space_group_name_H-M   'P 1'
#
loop_
_entity.id
_entity.type
_entity.pdbx_description
1 polymer ?
#
loop_
_entity_poly.entity_id
_entity_poly.type
_entity_poly.pdbx_seq_one_letter_code
_entity_poly.pdbx_strand_id
1 'polypeptide(L)'
;MKIDIGGVDIFFDVEGAKLVPDGPERRERPTLLLLHGGPGFDHSHLRPAHSELTDVAQCVFLDHRGNGRSDRVTPETWNLDQWGDDVYEFYRALN
;
A
#
# COMPACT_ATOMS: atom_id res chain seq x y z
N MET A 1 -5.15 1.61 8.33
CA MET A 1 -4.99 3.08 8.18
C MET A 1 -5.60 3.52 6.86
N LYS A 2 -6.01 4.76 6.78
CA LYS A 2 -6.56 5.31 5.53
C LYS A 2 -5.88 6.64 5.22
N ILE A 3 -5.74 6.93 3.93
CA ILE A 3 -5.17 8.19 3.48
C ILE A 3 -6.00 8.72 2.31
N ASP A 4 -6.25 10.03 2.31
CA ASP A 4 -7.00 10.69 1.24
C ASP A 4 -6.05 10.98 0.07
N ILE A 5 -6.44 10.53 -1.12
CA ILE A 5 -5.65 10.71 -2.35
C ILE A 5 -6.33 11.65 -3.34
N GLY A 6 -7.20 12.55 -2.85
CA GLY A 6 -7.95 13.48 -3.71
C GLY A 6 -9.43 13.20 -3.68
N GLY A 7 -9.99 13.06 -2.47
CA GLY A 7 -11.41 12.80 -2.27
C GLY A 7 -11.77 11.33 -2.15
N VAL A 8 -10.80 10.45 -2.23
CA VAL A 8 -11.00 9.00 -2.05
C VAL A 8 -10.03 8.51 -0.99
N ASP A 9 -10.54 7.79 0.01
CA ASP A 9 -9.73 7.20 1.06
C ASP A 9 -9.25 5.82 0.66
N ILE A 10 -7.94 5.61 0.66
CA ILE A 10 -7.30 4.33 0.39
C ILE A 10 -6.85 3.73 1.70
N PHE A 11 -7.29 2.50 1.97
CA PHE A 11 -6.86 1.75 3.15
C PHE A 11 -5.49 1.14 2.90
N PHE A 12 -4.61 1.20 3.90
CA PHE A 12 -3.30 0.57 3.80
C PHE A 12 -2.83 0.13 5.18
N ASP A 13 -1.94 -0.86 5.19
CA ASP A 13 -1.22 -1.30 6.38
C ASP A 13 0.26 -1.26 6.12
N VAL A 14 1.03 -1.00 7.19
CA VAL A 14 2.48 -0.93 7.12
C VAL A 14 3.06 -2.00 8.04
N GLU A 15 3.99 -2.78 7.50
CA GLU A 15 4.74 -3.76 8.28
C GLU A 15 6.24 -3.52 8.10
N GLY A 16 7.00 -3.71 9.18
CA GLY A 16 8.44 -3.53 9.14
C GLY A 16 8.89 -2.11 9.42
N ALA A 17 10.15 -1.97 9.80
CA ALA A 17 10.72 -0.68 10.16
C ALA A 17 11.38 -0.03 8.94
N LYS A 18 11.22 1.28 8.83
CA LYS A 18 11.91 2.09 7.82
C LYS A 18 13.34 2.38 8.22
N LEU A 19 13.56 2.63 9.52
CA LEU A 19 14.88 2.88 10.07
C LEU A 19 15.26 1.72 10.98
N VAL A 20 16.45 1.18 10.79
CA VAL A 20 16.96 0.08 11.61
C VAL A 20 18.33 0.45 12.17
N PRO A 21 18.69 -0.08 13.37
CA PRO A 21 20.02 0.14 13.92
C PRO A 21 21.09 -0.44 13.00
N ASP A 22 22.21 0.29 12.87
CA ASP A 22 23.37 -0.15 12.09
C ASP A 22 24.62 0.36 12.82
N GLY A 23 25.02 -0.37 13.88
CA GLY A 23 26.07 0.09 14.77
C GLY A 23 25.65 1.38 15.50
N PRO A 24 26.51 2.41 15.51
CA PRO A 24 26.17 3.70 16.12
C PRO A 24 25.23 4.55 15.25
N GLU A 25 24.92 4.12 14.04
CA GLU A 25 24.08 4.85 13.10
C GLU A 25 22.77 4.14 12.86
N ARG A 26 21.88 4.79 12.12
CA ARG A 26 20.64 4.19 11.63
C ARG A 26 20.70 4.08 10.13
N ARG A 27 20.18 2.98 9.61
CA ARG A 27 20.09 2.74 8.18
C ARG A 27 18.65 2.77 7.75
N GLU A 28 18.40 3.48 6.64
CA GLU A 28 17.06 3.52 6.04
C GLU A 28 16.87 2.32 5.13
N ARG A 29 15.73 1.65 5.28
CA ARG A 29 15.33 0.55 4.42
C ARG A 29 14.45 1.03 3.28
N PRO A 30 14.46 0.35 2.13
CA PRO A 30 13.51 0.68 1.07
C PRO A 30 12.07 0.41 1.50
N THR A 31 11.14 1.09 0.85
CA THR A 31 9.71 0.86 1.03
C THR A 31 9.19 0.10 -0.19
N LEU A 32 8.52 -1.03 0.06
CA LEU A 32 7.88 -1.81 -0.99
C LEU A 32 6.37 -1.58 -0.93
N LEU A 33 5.78 -1.22 -2.05
CA LEU A 33 4.33 -1.18 -2.21
C LEU A 33 3.88 -2.53 -2.75
N LEU A 34 2.98 -3.19 -2.02
CA LEU A 34 2.46 -4.49 -2.41
C LEU A 34 1.02 -4.32 -2.88
N LEU A 35 0.81 -4.60 -4.16
CA LEU A 35 -0.45 -4.36 -4.84
C LEU A 35 -1.15 -5.70 -5.07
N HIS A 36 -2.40 -5.81 -4.59
CA HIS A 36 -3.18 -7.03 -4.80
C HIS A 36 -3.70 -7.13 -6.23
N GLY A 37 -4.02 -8.34 -6.65
CA GLY A 37 -4.62 -8.58 -7.94
C GLY A 37 -6.15 -8.48 -7.91
N GLY A 38 -6.76 -8.83 -8.99
CA GLY A 38 -8.19 -8.87 -9.15
C GLY A 38 -8.71 -7.59 -9.74
N PRO A 39 -10.00 -7.50 -9.98
CA PRO A 39 -10.91 -6.90 -8.98
C PRO A 39 -11.43 -7.93 -7.98
N GLY A 40 -11.87 -7.42 -6.82
CA GLY A 40 -12.52 -8.23 -5.80
C GLY A 40 -11.64 -8.81 -4.72
N PHE A 41 -10.31 -8.66 -4.84
CA PHE A 41 -9.38 -9.04 -3.79
C PHE A 41 -9.05 -7.85 -2.89
N ASP A 42 -8.17 -8.06 -1.92
CA ASP A 42 -7.66 -7.02 -1.06
C ASP A 42 -6.22 -7.37 -0.63
N HIS A 43 -5.61 -6.50 0.19
CA HIS A 43 -4.23 -6.68 0.61
C HIS A 43 -4.01 -7.90 1.50
N SER A 44 -5.04 -8.37 2.20
CA SER A 44 -4.88 -9.49 3.13
C SER A 44 -4.45 -10.77 2.41
N HIS A 45 -4.77 -10.87 1.12
CA HIS A 45 -4.34 -11.97 0.27
C HIS A 45 -2.82 -12.06 0.15
N LEU A 46 -2.13 -10.92 0.24
CA LEU A 46 -0.68 -10.86 0.06
C LEU A 46 0.09 -11.07 1.37
N ARG A 47 -0.51 -10.76 2.51
CA ARG A 47 0.23 -10.66 3.77
C ARG A 47 0.91 -11.94 4.20
N PRO A 48 0.25 -13.12 4.21
CA PRO A 48 0.92 -14.31 4.72
C PRO A 48 2.18 -14.68 3.93
N ALA A 49 2.16 -14.47 2.62
CA ALA A 49 3.27 -14.87 1.75
C ALA A 49 4.38 -13.83 1.68
N HIS A 50 4.05 -12.54 1.90
CA HIS A 50 4.99 -11.44 1.63
C HIS A 50 5.48 -10.75 2.90
N SER A 51 4.95 -11.09 4.08
CA SER A 51 5.38 -10.46 5.33
C SER A 51 6.84 -10.75 5.66
N GLU A 52 7.43 -11.80 5.13
CA GLU A 52 8.85 -12.10 5.32
C GLU A 52 9.76 -11.02 4.72
N LEU A 53 9.26 -10.25 3.76
CA LEU A 53 10.02 -9.15 3.17
C LEU A 53 10.32 -8.04 4.16
N THR A 54 9.65 -8.04 5.32
CA THR A 54 9.92 -7.07 6.38
C THR A 54 11.34 -7.19 6.95
N ASP A 55 12.04 -8.28 6.67
CA ASP A 55 13.44 -8.42 7.06
C ASP A 55 14.37 -7.48 6.28
N VAL A 56 13.96 -7.04 5.09
CA VAL A 56 14.80 -6.22 4.21
C VAL A 56 14.16 -4.89 3.82
N ALA A 57 12.87 -4.70 4.07
CA ALA A 57 12.14 -3.51 3.62
C ALA A 57 10.98 -3.19 4.54
N GLN A 58 10.53 -1.93 4.51
CA GLN A 58 9.23 -1.58 5.04
C GLN A 58 8.19 -1.93 3.97
N CYS A 59 7.20 -2.74 4.33
CA CYS A 59 6.18 -3.19 3.40
C CYS A 59 4.89 -2.40 3.61
N VAL A 60 4.34 -1.85 2.54
CA VAL A 60 3.08 -1.13 2.56
C VAL A 60 2.09 -1.89 1.69
N PHE A 61 1.03 -2.39 2.32
CA PHE A 61 -0.04 -3.15 1.66
C PHE A 61 -1.23 -2.22 1.51
N LEU A 62 -1.71 -2.04 0.29
CA LEU A 62 -2.87 -1.17 0.07
C LEU A 62 -4.01 -1.92 -0.61
N ASP A 63 -5.22 -1.44 -0.38
CA ASP A 63 -6.41 -1.90 -1.08
C ASP A 63 -6.73 -0.89 -2.17
N HIS A 64 -6.87 -1.38 -3.41
CA HIS A 64 -7.26 -0.53 -4.52
C HIS A 64 -8.65 0.05 -4.32
N ARG A 65 -8.91 1.21 -4.94
CA ARG A 65 -10.25 1.82 -4.97
C ARG A 65 -11.30 0.78 -5.33
N GLY A 66 -12.39 0.76 -4.57
CA GLY A 66 -13.48 -0.18 -4.78
C GLY A 66 -13.27 -1.55 -4.19
N ASN A 67 -12.12 -1.81 -3.56
CA ASN A 67 -11.77 -3.12 -3.02
C ASN A 67 -11.44 -3.03 -1.54
N GLY A 68 -11.60 -4.15 -0.84
CA GLY A 68 -11.24 -4.25 0.56
C GLY A 68 -11.89 -3.17 1.43
N ARG A 69 -11.05 -2.45 2.16
CA ARG A 69 -11.49 -1.39 3.09
C ARG A 69 -11.36 0.02 2.51
N SER A 70 -10.91 0.14 1.26
CA SER A 70 -10.86 1.43 0.58
C SER A 70 -12.25 1.88 0.15
N ASP A 71 -12.39 3.18 -0.13
CA ASP A 71 -13.67 3.73 -0.57
C ASP A 71 -14.13 3.07 -1.85
N ARG A 72 -15.45 2.84 -1.94
CA ARG A 72 -16.05 2.17 -3.09
C ARG A 72 -16.18 3.08 -4.30
N VAL A 73 -16.59 4.30 -4.12
CA VAL A 73 -16.87 5.29 -5.17
C VAL A 73 -17.71 4.68 -6.31
N THR A 74 -17.64 5.24 -7.51
CA THR A 74 -18.46 4.73 -8.63
C THR A 74 -17.74 3.58 -9.34
N PRO A 75 -18.44 2.47 -9.68
CA PRO A 75 -17.82 1.33 -10.34
C PRO A 75 -17.11 1.65 -11.65
N GLU A 76 -17.49 2.70 -12.35
CA GLU A 76 -16.85 3.13 -13.58
C GLU A 76 -15.37 3.49 -13.38
N THR A 77 -14.96 3.80 -12.14
CA THR A 77 -13.57 4.12 -11.81
C THR A 77 -12.76 2.88 -11.42
N TRP A 78 -13.35 1.69 -11.42
CA TRP A 78 -12.67 0.44 -11.06
C TRP A 78 -12.00 -0.16 -12.30
N ASN A 79 -10.86 0.42 -12.68
CA ASN A 79 -10.11 -0.02 -13.85
C ASN A 79 -8.61 0.18 -13.63
N LEU A 80 -7.80 -0.45 -14.46
CA LEU A 80 -6.35 -0.44 -14.30
C LEU A 80 -5.75 0.95 -14.41
N ASP A 81 -6.26 1.77 -15.32
CA ASP A 81 -5.73 3.12 -15.50
C ASP A 81 -5.96 3.95 -14.23
N GLN A 82 -7.15 3.88 -13.67
CA GLN A 82 -7.48 4.62 -12.44
C GLN A 82 -6.68 4.08 -11.26
N TRP A 83 -6.53 2.76 -11.15
CA TRP A 83 -5.75 2.17 -10.06
C TRP A 83 -4.27 2.55 -10.16
N GLY A 84 -3.72 2.66 -11.37
CA GLY A 84 -2.37 3.16 -11.57
C GLY A 84 -2.21 4.59 -11.10
N ASP A 85 -3.16 5.45 -11.45
CA ASP A 85 -3.17 6.84 -10.99
C ASP A 85 -3.29 6.91 -9.47
N ASP A 86 -4.14 6.07 -8.87
CA ASP A 86 -4.32 6.01 -7.42
C ASP A 86 -3.02 5.62 -6.71
N VAL A 87 -2.27 4.68 -7.25
CA VAL A 87 -0.98 4.27 -6.67
C VAL A 87 0.00 5.44 -6.70
N TYR A 88 0.03 6.18 -7.79
CA TYR A 88 0.89 7.36 -7.89
C TYR A 88 0.51 8.42 -6.87
N GLU A 89 -0.78 8.73 -6.75
CA GLU A 89 -1.24 9.71 -5.77
C GLU A 89 -1.04 9.22 -4.33
N PHE A 90 -1.21 7.92 -4.08
CA PHE A 90 -0.91 7.31 -2.80
C PHE A 90 0.57 7.50 -2.42
N TYR A 91 1.46 7.22 -3.37
CA TYR A 91 2.89 7.42 -3.16
C TYR A 91 3.20 8.87 -2.80
N ARG A 92 2.61 9.82 -3.52
CA ARG A 92 2.81 11.24 -3.23
C ARG A 92 2.29 11.64 -1.86
N ALA A 93 1.13 11.11 -1.48
CA ALA A 93 0.52 11.45 -0.18
C ALA A 93 1.33 10.91 1.00
N LEU A 94 2.04 9.80 0.83
CA LEU A 94 2.90 9.25 1.89
C LEU A 94 4.19 10.03 2.09
N ASN A 95 4.65 10.71 1.07
CA ASN A 95 5.85 11.51 1.14
C ASN A 95 5.50 12.96 1.36
#